data_531bbb1569e688d481835b6516603f5c
#
_entry.id   531bbb1569e688d481835b6516603f5c
#
_cell.length_a   1.000
_cell.length_b   1.000
_cell.length_c   1.000
_cell.angle_alpha   90.00
_cell.angle_beta   90.00
_cell.angle_gamma   90.00
#
_symmetry.space_group_name_H-M   'P 1'
#
loop_
_entity.id
_entity.type
_entity.pdbx_description
1 polymer ?
#
loop_
_entity_poly.entity_id
_entity_poly.type
_entity_poly.pdbx_seq_one_letter_code
_entity_poly.pdbx_strand_id
1 'polypeptide(L)'
;MKADEKKYFPMFVDLTQKKVTVIGAGNIAKRRIETLLSFAGTIEVIAPDACERIKELAKEGRLVWKEKAYDREDLYDADLVLSATNNEKVNNDVYSACKCLGISVNTASNRMKCDFYFPSILQKEETVIGLNSAGNPAKTKNVRKEIQKWIEEAGEKHE
;
A
#
# COMPACT_ATOMS: atom_id res chain seq x y z
N MET A 1 -2.24 28.60 -11.51
CA MET A 1 -2.08 27.31 -10.82
C MET A 1 -2.76 27.39 -9.48
N LYS A 2 -3.72 26.53 -9.19
CA LYS A 2 -4.33 26.46 -7.86
C LYS A 2 -3.25 26.00 -6.88
N ALA A 3 -3.00 26.76 -5.82
CA ALA A 3 -1.89 26.60 -4.87
C ALA A 3 -1.90 25.32 -4.02
N ASP A 4 -2.87 24.42 -4.22
CA ASP A 4 -3.12 23.24 -3.35
C ASP A 4 -3.01 21.87 -4.07
N GLU A 5 -2.48 21.80 -5.28
CA GLU A 5 -2.39 20.52 -5.98
C GLU A 5 -1.02 19.87 -5.74
N LYS A 6 -0.99 18.90 -4.82
CA LYS A 6 0.22 18.09 -4.59
C LYS A 6 0.60 17.36 -5.89
N LYS A 7 1.81 17.60 -6.37
CA LYS A 7 2.40 16.86 -7.50
C LYS A 7 3.25 15.72 -6.96
N TYR A 8 2.99 14.50 -7.44
CA TYR A 8 3.74 13.32 -7.02
C TYR A 8 4.70 12.91 -8.13
N PHE A 9 5.96 12.74 -7.76
CA PHE A 9 6.98 12.20 -8.64
C PHE A 9 6.90 10.67 -8.65
N PRO A 10 6.82 10.01 -9.82
CA PRO A 10 6.84 8.56 -9.88
C PRO A 10 8.24 8.05 -9.56
N MET A 11 8.33 7.12 -8.62
CA MET A 11 9.57 6.54 -8.15
C MET A 11 9.37 5.06 -7.87
N PHE A 12 10.32 4.23 -8.28
CA PHE A 12 10.40 2.83 -7.88
C PHE A 12 11.28 2.71 -6.64
N VAL A 13 10.79 2.01 -5.63
CA VAL A 13 11.47 1.83 -4.35
C VAL A 13 11.79 0.36 -4.16
N ASP A 14 13.04 0.05 -3.83
CA ASP A 14 13.42 -1.29 -3.42
C ASP A 14 12.92 -1.55 -1.99
N LEU A 15 11.97 -2.48 -1.88
CA LEU A 15 11.40 -2.93 -0.61
C LEU A 15 11.89 -4.31 -0.20
N THR A 16 12.85 -4.92 -0.90
CA THR A 16 13.28 -6.33 -0.71
C THR A 16 13.82 -6.59 0.70
N GLN A 17 14.48 -5.60 1.29
CA GLN A 17 15.03 -5.68 2.66
C GLN A 17 14.28 -4.76 3.63
N LYS A 18 13.09 -4.28 3.23
CA LYS A 18 12.32 -3.32 4.00
C LYS A 18 11.17 -3.97 4.75
N LYS A 19 10.88 -3.43 5.93
CA LYS A 19 9.72 -3.77 6.73
C LYS A 19 8.57 -2.81 6.44
N VAL A 20 7.48 -3.34 5.91
CA VAL A 20 6.24 -2.60 5.72
C VAL A 20 5.27 -2.94 6.86
N THR A 21 4.94 -1.96 7.67
CA THR A 21 3.97 -2.11 8.76
C THR A 21 2.60 -1.61 8.32
N VAL A 22 1.59 -2.47 8.45
CA VAL A 22 0.20 -2.18 8.08
C VAL A 22 -0.66 -2.13 9.32
N ILE A 23 -1.26 -0.98 9.59
CA ILE A 23 -2.19 -0.79 10.71
C ILE A 23 -3.61 -0.95 10.19
N GLY A 24 -4.27 -2.02 10.65
CA GLY A 24 -5.57 -2.46 10.17
C GLY A 24 -5.49 -3.67 9.22
N ALA A 25 -6.52 -4.51 9.25
CA ALA A 25 -6.56 -5.79 8.53
C ALA A 25 -7.90 -6.05 7.80
N GLY A 26 -8.55 -4.97 7.36
CA GLY A 26 -9.79 -5.01 6.56
C GLY A 26 -9.52 -5.14 5.05
N ASN A 27 -10.57 -4.95 4.25
CA ASN A 27 -10.50 -5.13 2.79
C ASN A 27 -9.50 -4.19 2.08
N ILE A 28 -9.31 -2.97 2.56
CA ILE A 28 -8.34 -2.04 1.98
C ILE A 28 -6.92 -2.53 2.27
N ALA A 29 -6.64 -2.92 3.52
CA ALA A 29 -5.37 -3.49 3.92
C ALA A 29 -5.06 -4.75 3.11
N LYS A 30 -6.01 -5.70 3.04
CA LYS A 30 -5.88 -6.93 2.25
C LYS A 30 -5.40 -6.66 0.83
N ARG A 31 -6.09 -5.80 0.08
CA ARG A 31 -5.74 -5.49 -1.32
C ARG A 31 -4.33 -4.92 -1.47
N ARG A 32 -3.91 -4.06 -0.53
CA ARG A 32 -2.56 -3.49 -0.54
C ARG A 32 -1.50 -4.51 -0.18
N ILE A 33 -1.77 -5.35 0.82
CA ILE A 33 -0.89 -6.44 1.23
C ILE A 33 -0.67 -7.41 0.09
N GLU A 34 -1.72 -7.87 -0.59
CA GLU A 34 -1.62 -8.76 -1.75
C GLU A 34 -0.71 -8.19 -2.85
N THR A 35 -0.76 -6.88 -3.08
CA THR A 35 0.17 -6.21 -3.99
C THR A 35 1.60 -6.23 -3.45
N LEU A 36 1.80 -5.94 -2.17
CA LEU A 36 3.12 -5.84 -1.55
C LEU A 36 3.85 -7.19 -1.41
N LEU A 37 3.12 -8.31 -1.38
CA LEU A 37 3.72 -9.65 -1.26
C LEU A 37 4.75 -9.98 -2.36
N SER A 38 4.70 -9.29 -3.49
CA SER A 38 5.66 -9.45 -4.60
C SER A 38 6.86 -8.51 -4.51
N PHE A 39 6.88 -7.57 -3.56
CA PHE A 39 7.88 -6.51 -3.52
C PHE A 39 8.56 -6.36 -2.16
N ALA A 40 7.82 -6.54 -1.05
CA ALA A 40 8.33 -6.27 0.29
C ALA A 40 9.02 -7.49 0.90
N GLY A 41 10.13 -7.26 1.60
CA GLY A 41 10.86 -8.30 2.31
C GLY A 41 10.10 -8.80 3.54
N THR A 42 9.52 -7.89 4.32
CA THR A 42 8.73 -8.22 5.50
C THR A 42 7.45 -7.38 5.52
N ILE A 43 6.32 -8.03 5.75
CA ILE A 43 5.03 -7.37 5.98
C ILE A 43 4.55 -7.72 7.38
N GLU A 44 4.35 -6.73 8.22
CA GLU A 44 3.78 -6.88 9.55
C GLU A 44 2.42 -6.17 9.60
N VAL A 45 1.41 -6.87 10.08
CA VAL A 45 0.03 -6.37 10.20
C VAL A 45 -0.33 -6.27 11.67
N ILE A 46 -0.80 -5.09 12.11
CA ILE A 46 -1.24 -4.83 13.47
C ILE A 46 -2.75 -4.57 13.44
N ALA A 47 -3.52 -5.46 14.01
CA ALA A 47 -4.97 -5.32 14.10
C ALA A 47 -5.54 -6.29 15.15
N PRO A 48 -6.57 -5.90 15.94
CA PRO A 48 -7.21 -6.79 16.91
C PRO A 48 -8.03 -7.92 16.26
N ASP A 49 -8.42 -7.75 14.99
CA ASP A 49 -9.04 -8.78 14.17
C ASP A 49 -8.64 -8.59 12.71
N ALA A 50 -8.69 -9.63 11.92
CA ALA A 50 -8.28 -9.63 10.52
C ALA A 50 -9.28 -10.38 9.64
N CYS A 51 -9.42 -9.94 8.38
CA CYS A 51 -10.18 -10.69 7.39
C CYS A 51 -9.50 -12.04 7.12
N GLU A 52 -10.27 -13.02 6.67
CA GLU A 52 -9.83 -14.41 6.52
C GLU A 52 -8.56 -14.53 5.68
N ARG A 53 -8.46 -13.78 4.57
CA ARG A 53 -7.28 -13.81 3.71
C ARG A 53 -5.99 -13.39 4.41
N ILE A 54 -6.04 -12.43 5.31
CA ILE A 54 -4.85 -12.02 6.10
C ILE A 54 -4.48 -13.11 7.11
N LYS A 55 -5.47 -13.75 7.73
CA LYS A 55 -5.25 -14.91 8.62
C LYS A 55 -4.59 -16.07 7.88
N GLU A 56 -5.04 -16.37 6.67
CA GLU A 56 -4.43 -17.39 5.80
C GLU A 56 -2.98 -17.06 5.48
N LEU A 57 -2.70 -15.85 4.99
CA LEU A 57 -1.36 -15.41 4.65
C LEU A 57 -0.40 -15.45 5.85
N ALA A 58 -0.90 -15.16 7.05
CA ALA A 58 -0.12 -15.30 8.28
C ALA A 58 0.21 -16.77 8.60
N LYS A 59 -0.78 -17.69 8.44
CA LYS A 59 -0.57 -19.14 8.59
C LYS A 59 0.41 -19.69 7.56
N GLU A 60 0.40 -19.16 6.34
CA GLU A 60 1.34 -19.50 5.26
C GLU A 60 2.75 -18.93 5.49
N GLY A 61 2.96 -18.12 6.52
CA GLY A 61 4.23 -17.45 6.80
C GLY A 61 4.58 -16.34 5.81
N ARG A 62 3.59 -15.83 5.04
CA ARG A 62 3.76 -14.78 4.04
C ARG A 62 3.78 -13.38 4.63
N LEU A 63 3.28 -13.22 5.84
CA LEU A 63 3.30 -12.01 6.64
C LEU A 63 3.26 -12.35 8.13
N VAL A 64 3.54 -11.37 8.98
CA VAL A 64 3.35 -11.50 10.42
C VAL A 64 2.08 -10.72 10.81
N TRP A 65 1.12 -11.37 11.43
CA TRP A 65 -0.04 -10.69 12.01
C TRP A 65 0.05 -10.69 13.54
N LYS A 66 0.08 -9.49 14.11
CA LYS A 66 -0.01 -9.26 15.54
C LYS A 66 -1.46 -8.95 15.91
N GLU A 67 -2.12 -9.90 16.56
CA GLU A 67 -3.50 -9.78 17.02
C GLU A 67 -3.59 -8.90 18.27
N LYS A 68 -3.48 -7.60 18.05
CA LYS A 68 -3.55 -6.58 19.11
C LYS A 68 -3.99 -5.23 18.58
N ALA A 69 -4.42 -4.35 19.48
CA ALA A 69 -4.58 -2.94 19.16
C ALA A 69 -3.21 -2.32 18.84
N TYR A 70 -3.22 -1.32 17.95
CA TYR A 70 -2.05 -0.54 17.59
C TYR A 70 -1.50 0.22 18.80
N ASP A 71 -0.18 0.24 18.91
CA ASP A 71 0.61 1.11 19.78
C ASP A 71 1.71 1.80 18.98
N ARG A 72 2.19 2.98 19.42
CA ARG A 72 3.25 3.72 18.71
C ARG A 72 4.56 2.95 18.60
N GLU A 73 4.85 2.08 19.54
CA GLU A 73 6.05 1.22 19.51
C GLU A 73 6.06 0.25 18.33
N ASP A 74 4.89 -0.09 17.79
CA ASP A 74 4.78 -0.94 16.58
C ASP A 74 5.39 -0.30 15.33
N LEU A 75 5.73 0.98 15.37
CA LEU A 75 6.29 1.71 14.24
C LEU A 75 7.82 1.87 14.31
N TYR A 76 8.46 1.57 15.44
CA TYR A 76 9.87 1.94 15.66
C TYR A 76 10.87 1.30 14.70
N ASP A 77 10.56 0.14 14.15
CA ASP A 77 11.39 -0.59 13.19
C ASP A 77 10.76 -0.66 11.78
N ALA A 78 9.72 0.14 11.52
CA ALA A 78 9.07 0.21 10.23
C ALA A 78 9.84 1.12 9.26
N ASP A 79 10.05 0.64 8.04
CA ASP A 79 10.59 1.46 6.94
C ASP A 79 9.48 2.22 6.20
N LEU A 80 8.29 1.61 6.12
CA LEU A 80 7.12 2.15 5.43
C LEU A 80 5.84 1.79 6.20
N VAL A 81 4.89 2.71 6.29
CA VAL A 81 3.64 2.48 7.03
C VAL A 81 2.42 2.67 6.15
N LEU A 82 1.49 1.73 6.23
CA LEU A 82 0.14 1.84 5.67
C LEU A 82 -0.88 1.89 6.80
N SER A 83 -1.57 3.02 6.95
CA SER A 83 -2.68 3.18 7.90
C SER A 83 -4.01 2.95 7.17
N ALA A 84 -4.66 1.83 7.46
CA ALA A 84 -5.86 1.34 6.76
C ALA A 84 -6.94 0.83 7.73
N THR A 85 -7.14 1.53 8.84
CA THR A 85 -8.20 1.22 9.82
C THR A 85 -9.46 2.03 9.52
N ASN A 86 -10.59 1.60 10.09
CA ASN A 86 -11.84 2.37 10.11
C ASN A 86 -11.88 3.37 11.28
N ASN A 87 -10.87 3.38 12.15
CA ASN A 87 -10.77 4.28 13.28
C ASN A 87 -9.93 5.51 12.92
N GLU A 88 -10.59 6.64 12.73
CA GLU A 88 -9.93 7.88 12.35
C GLU A 88 -8.94 8.38 13.40
N LYS A 89 -9.21 8.17 14.69
CA LYS A 89 -8.29 8.56 15.77
C LYS A 89 -6.98 7.77 15.67
N VAL A 90 -7.07 6.47 15.44
CA VAL A 90 -5.89 5.62 15.21
C VAL A 90 -5.14 6.07 13.97
N ASN A 91 -5.83 6.29 12.84
CA ASN A 91 -5.17 6.74 11.61
C ASN A 91 -4.45 8.10 11.80
N ASN A 92 -5.04 9.01 12.58
CA ASN A 92 -4.42 10.30 12.90
C ASN A 92 -3.19 10.13 13.79
N ASP A 93 -3.24 9.24 14.77
CA ASP A 93 -2.12 8.97 15.66
C ASP A 93 -0.96 8.30 14.90
N VAL A 94 -1.24 7.30 14.07
CA VAL A 94 -0.25 6.66 13.18
C VAL A 94 0.44 7.70 12.31
N TYR A 95 -0.33 8.58 11.66
CA TYR A 95 0.25 9.65 10.85
C TYR A 95 1.19 10.55 11.65
N SER A 96 0.75 11.01 12.82
CA SER A 96 1.54 11.88 13.68
C SER A 96 2.82 11.19 14.17
N ALA A 97 2.72 9.93 14.59
CA ALA A 97 3.87 9.13 15.03
C ALA A 97 4.88 8.94 13.89
N CYS A 98 4.42 8.59 12.69
CA CYS A 98 5.29 8.47 11.52
C CYS A 98 6.01 9.78 11.19
N LYS A 99 5.34 10.93 11.32
CA LYS A 99 5.97 12.24 11.12
C LYS A 99 7.06 12.52 12.15
N CYS A 100 6.85 12.17 13.39
CA CYS A 100 7.87 12.31 14.44
C CYS A 100 9.07 11.39 14.22
N LEU A 101 8.84 10.18 13.69
CA LEU A 101 9.88 9.18 13.45
C LEU A 101 10.56 9.30 12.08
N GLY A 102 10.10 10.19 11.21
CA GLY A 102 10.64 10.33 9.85
C GLY A 102 10.28 9.16 8.91
N ILE A 103 9.22 8.41 9.23
CA ILE A 103 8.76 7.27 8.45
C ILE A 103 7.73 7.70 7.41
N SER A 104 7.88 7.24 6.17
CA SER A 104 6.91 7.50 5.12
C SER A 104 5.60 6.76 5.38
N VAL A 105 4.47 7.47 5.30
CA VAL A 105 3.15 6.93 5.61
C VAL A 105 2.13 7.19 4.51
N ASN A 106 1.26 6.20 4.27
CA ASN A 106 0.06 6.35 3.47
C ASN A 106 -1.18 6.06 4.32
N THR A 107 -2.04 7.06 4.49
CA THR A 107 -3.31 6.93 5.21
C THR A 107 -4.45 6.71 4.21
N ALA A 108 -5.05 5.52 4.24
CA ALA A 108 -6.06 5.11 3.25
C ALA A 108 -7.31 5.97 3.23
N SER A 109 -7.71 6.50 4.39
CA SER A 109 -8.90 7.33 4.57
C SER A 109 -8.68 8.82 4.25
N ASN A 110 -7.43 9.27 4.14
CA ASN A 110 -7.14 10.70 3.96
C ASN A 110 -5.90 10.93 3.10
N ARG A 111 -6.11 11.29 1.82
CA ARG A 111 -5.03 11.57 0.87
C ARG A 111 -4.12 12.75 1.26
N MET A 112 -4.59 13.68 2.09
CA MET A 112 -3.76 14.80 2.59
C MET A 112 -2.72 14.32 3.61
N LYS A 113 -2.98 13.17 4.25
CA LYS A 113 -2.10 12.50 5.20
C LYS A 113 -1.34 11.33 4.55
N CYS A 114 -0.83 11.57 3.35
CA CYS A 114 -0.03 10.62 2.59
C CYS A 114 1.25 11.27 2.10
N ASP A 115 2.37 10.61 2.32
CA ASP A 115 3.67 11.01 1.75
C ASP A 115 3.83 10.47 0.33
N PHE A 116 3.17 9.34 0.04
CA PHE A 116 3.14 8.70 -1.27
C PHE A 116 1.74 8.17 -1.59
N TYR A 117 1.43 8.02 -2.87
CA TYR A 117 0.24 7.29 -3.29
C TYR A 117 0.56 5.81 -3.45
N PHE A 118 -0.38 4.96 -2.98
CA PHE A 118 -0.31 3.54 -3.27
C PHE A 118 -0.77 3.33 -4.72
N PRO A 119 0.11 2.89 -5.64
CA PRO A 119 -0.22 2.80 -7.06
C PRO A 119 -1.14 1.61 -7.35
N SER A 120 -1.84 1.68 -8.48
CA SER A 120 -2.37 0.50 -9.14
C SER A 120 -1.25 -0.10 -9.99
N ILE A 121 -0.94 -1.37 -9.81
CA ILE A 121 0.20 -2.02 -10.46
C ILE A 121 -0.28 -2.98 -11.53
N LEU A 122 0.36 -2.93 -12.70
CA LEU A 122 0.37 -3.96 -13.72
C LEU A 122 1.78 -4.53 -13.80
N GLN A 123 1.88 -5.85 -13.93
CA GLN A 123 3.15 -6.53 -14.09
C GLN A 123 3.04 -7.50 -15.27
N LYS A 124 4.03 -7.44 -16.15
CA LYS A 124 4.22 -8.41 -17.23
C LYS A 124 5.70 -8.74 -17.29
N GLU A 125 6.04 -10.00 -17.01
CA GLU A 125 7.43 -10.46 -16.90
C GLU A 125 8.22 -9.57 -15.92
N GLU A 126 9.31 -8.96 -16.35
CA GLU A 126 10.14 -8.05 -15.55
C GLU A 126 9.62 -6.60 -15.55
N THR A 127 8.62 -6.29 -16.38
CA THR A 127 8.09 -4.94 -16.52
C THR A 127 7.03 -4.65 -15.47
N VAL A 128 7.24 -3.60 -14.70
CA VAL A 128 6.29 -3.10 -13.71
C VAL A 128 5.78 -1.73 -14.12
N ILE A 129 4.46 -1.56 -14.17
CA ILE A 129 3.81 -0.29 -14.48
C ILE A 129 3.01 0.17 -13.26
N GLY A 130 3.41 1.29 -12.69
CA GLY A 130 2.69 1.95 -11.60
C GLY A 130 1.77 3.05 -12.13
N LEU A 131 0.50 3.02 -11.76
CA LEU A 131 -0.52 3.96 -12.22
C LEU A 131 -1.12 4.75 -11.07
N ASN A 132 -1.21 6.06 -11.26
CA ASN A 132 -1.92 6.96 -10.37
C ASN A 132 -2.57 8.09 -11.17
N SER A 133 -3.84 8.38 -10.93
CA SER A 133 -4.59 9.46 -11.57
C SER A 133 -4.93 10.52 -10.52
N ALA A 134 -3.91 11.19 -9.96
CA ALA A 134 -4.06 12.23 -8.92
C ALA A 134 -4.94 11.77 -7.72
N GLY A 135 -4.81 10.51 -7.32
CA GLY A 135 -5.60 9.93 -6.23
C GLY A 135 -7.08 9.67 -6.57
N ASN A 136 -7.44 9.60 -7.85
CA ASN A 136 -8.77 9.19 -8.29
C ASN A 136 -8.80 7.71 -8.67
N PRO A 137 -9.36 6.81 -7.81
CA PRO A 137 -9.32 5.36 -8.04
C PRO A 137 -10.13 4.92 -9.26
N ALA A 138 -11.26 5.60 -9.55
CA ALA A 138 -12.12 5.24 -10.68
C ALA A 138 -11.41 5.53 -12.01
N LYS A 139 -10.79 6.70 -12.13
CA LYS A 139 -9.98 7.07 -13.29
C LYS A 139 -8.79 6.13 -13.48
N THR A 140 -8.08 5.82 -12.40
CA THR A 140 -6.94 4.89 -12.42
C THR A 140 -7.37 3.49 -12.88
N LYS A 141 -8.53 3.00 -12.42
CA LYS A 141 -9.07 1.70 -12.82
C LYS A 141 -9.39 1.64 -14.32
N ASN A 142 -9.94 2.71 -14.89
CA ASN A 142 -10.25 2.77 -16.32
C ASN A 142 -8.95 2.76 -17.16
N VAL A 143 -8.00 3.63 -16.85
CA VAL A 143 -6.69 3.67 -17.52
C VAL A 143 -5.96 2.32 -17.40
N ARG A 144 -6.02 1.69 -16.23
CA ARG A 144 -5.43 0.36 -16.02
C ARG A 144 -6.01 -0.68 -16.98
N LYS A 145 -7.33 -0.71 -17.19
CA LYS A 145 -7.99 -1.65 -18.09
C LYS A 145 -7.56 -1.42 -19.56
N GLU A 146 -7.46 -0.17 -19.98
CA GLU A 146 -7.02 0.18 -21.34
C GLU A 146 -5.57 -0.28 -21.58
N ILE A 147 -4.66 0.00 -20.64
CA ILE A 147 -3.26 -0.42 -20.74
C ILE A 147 -3.16 -1.96 -20.71
N GLN A 148 -3.91 -2.63 -19.85
CA GLN A 148 -3.90 -4.08 -19.76
C GLN A 148 -4.31 -4.73 -21.09
N LYS A 149 -5.39 -4.23 -21.70
CA LYS A 149 -5.86 -4.69 -23.02
C LYS A 149 -4.79 -4.49 -24.10
N TRP A 150 -4.16 -3.31 -24.11
CA TRP A 150 -3.07 -3.02 -25.07
C TRP A 150 -1.87 -3.95 -24.88
N ILE A 151 -1.48 -4.28 -23.64
CA ILE A 151 -0.39 -5.22 -23.35
C ILE A 151 -0.72 -6.64 -23.85
N GLU A 152 -1.96 -7.09 -23.68
CA GLU A 152 -2.45 -8.40 -24.13
C GLU A 152 -2.42 -8.47 -25.67
N GLU A 153 -2.98 -7.47 -26.36
CA GLU A 153 -3.01 -7.38 -27.83
C GLU A 153 -1.60 -7.25 -28.47
N ALA A 154 -0.66 -6.60 -27.77
CA ALA A 154 0.71 -6.48 -28.25
C ALA A 154 1.50 -7.80 -28.09
N GLY A 155 1.17 -8.62 -27.09
CA GLY A 155 1.77 -9.95 -26.90
C GLY A 155 1.42 -10.93 -28.03
N GLU A 156 0.18 -10.91 -28.50
CA GLU A 156 -0.30 -11.78 -29.60
C GLU A 156 0.33 -11.47 -30.99
N LYS A 157 0.94 -10.29 -31.13
CA LYS A 157 1.58 -9.88 -32.41
C LYS A 157 3.06 -10.26 -32.53
N HIS A 158 3.64 -10.80 -31.48
CA HIS A 158 5.06 -11.16 -31.43
C HIS A 158 5.31 -12.66 -31.22
N GLU A 159 4.24 -13.48 -31.23
CA GLU A 159 4.28 -14.93 -31.42
C GLU A 159 4.00 -15.27 -32.91
#